data_f3d5cf5f7c167c81fcece2a18f1b0b50
#
_entry.id   f3d5cf5f7c167c81fcece2a18f1b0b50
#
_cell.length_a   1.000
_cell.length_b   1.000
_cell.length_c   1.000
_cell.angle_alpha   90.00
_cell.angle_beta   90.00
_cell.angle_gamma   90.00
#
_symmetry.space_group_name_H-M   'P 1'
#
loop_
_entity.id
_entity.type
_entity.pdbx_description
1 polymer ?
#
loop_
_entity_poly.entity_id
_entity_poly.type
_entity_poly.pdbx_seq_one_letter_code
_entity_poly.pdbx_strand_id
1 'polypeptide(L)'
;MKQKLLPLLLALSLLLTGCGWMDGRYSSVTPHLEQRQDTQPEVIVASDYLDLMDALEEMIQSGSESGVINVADYPADAVENGMGIAVKYATEAYPVGAYAVDRIDYEIGANGGLPAVAVTIAYRHSPMEIRTIREVSDSGEAAEEIVKALKNFDASVVLLVDRYAPMDFTQLVRDHAEKHPETVMETPQVTAAAYGAGSSRVVELTFTYQTSRDALRQMQSQVKPVFDAASLYVSGDGEDRQKLSQLYAFLMERFDYKIETSITPAYSLLRHGVGDSRAFATVYAAMCRLAGLECMTVTGTHAGDPWTWNIVLDGGHYYHVDLLRCSELGGYHEFTDPEMSGYVWDYTAYPECPAVPAVEAAETGAARGTEKTPTEATTLPPEETTEPTENPEEKILDIFGKTAIISSVPCGRSSSGRAPPCQGGGSEFEPRRPLQEKTALAYQARAVFFILPSHCPEKISRG
;
A
#
# COMPACT_ATOMS: atom_id res chain seq x y z
N MET A 1 -2.26 52.98 -53.90
CA MET A 1 -1.16 52.37 -53.10
C MET A 1 -1.36 52.43 -51.59
N LYS A 2 -2.45 53.03 -51.04
CA LYS A 2 -2.69 53.16 -49.58
C LYS A 2 -3.46 51.98 -48.93
N GLN A 3 -4.08 51.08 -49.67
CA GLN A 3 -4.88 49.98 -49.15
C GLN A 3 -4.14 48.65 -48.91
N LYS A 4 -2.89 48.54 -49.35
CA LYS A 4 -2.08 47.33 -49.15
C LYS A 4 -1.10 47.42 -47.98
N LEU A 5 -0.96 48.61 -47.33
CA LEU A 5 -0.07 48.82 -46.21
C LEU A 5 -0.70 48.44 -44.85
N LEU A 6 -2.01 48.47 -44.76
CA LEU A 6 -2.73 48.20 -43.49
C LEU A 6 -2.63 46.75 -43.04
N PRO A 7 -2.77 45.72 -43.91
CA PRO A 7 -2.58 44.32 -43.52
C PRO A 7 -1.12 43.97 -43.20
N LEU A 8 -0.16 44.65 -43.80
CA LEU A 8 1.26 44.41 -43.51
C LEU A 8 1.65 44.99 -42.16
N LEU A 9 1.11 46.14 -41.75
CA LEU A 9 1.30 46.74 -40.44
C LEU A 9 0.60 45.92 -39.35
N LEU A 10 -0.57 45.31 -39.63
CA LEU A 10 -1.27 44.41 -38.68
C LEU A 10 -0.53 43.09 -38.50
N ALA A 11 0.06 42.52 -39.57
CA ALA A 11 0.86 41.34 -39.49
C ALA A 11 2.20 41.56 -38.74
N LEU A 12 2.82 42.74 -38.90
CA LEU A 12 4.02 43.14 -38.21
C LEU A 12 3.76 43.42 -36.70
N SER A 13 2.59 43.93 -36.32
CA SER A 13 2.22 44.13 -34.93
C SER A 13 1.95 42.81 -34.21
N LEU A 14 1.43 41.78 -34.89
CA LEU A 14 1.24 40.43 -34.33
C LEU A 14 2.56 39.68 -34.15
N LEU A 15 3.58 40.00 -34.93
CA LEU A 15 4.94 39.39 -34.73
C LEU A 15 5.70 40.05 -33.58
N LEU A 16 5.34 41.26 -33.14
CA LEU A 16 5.99 41.96 -32.04
C LEU A 16 5.34 41.67 -30.67
N THR A 17 4.12 41.12 -30.63
CA THR A 17 3.45 40.74 -29.37
C THR A 17 3.71 39.27 -28.97
N GLY A 18 4.42 38.50 -29.79
CA GLY A 18 4.72 37.09 -29.54
C GLY A 18 5.84 36.78 -28.54
N CYS A 19 6.62 37.78 -28.11
CA CYS A 19 7.75 37.54 -27.20
C CYS A 19 7.45 37.81 -25.71
N GLY A 20 6.24 38.29 -25.37
CA GLY A 20 5.88 38.58 -23.98
C GLY A 20 5.23 37.43 -23.20
N TRP A 21 4.93 36.32 -23.85
CA TRP A 21 4.20 35.21 -23.20
C TRP A 21 5.07 34.00 -22.86
N MET A 22 6.39 34.09 -23.08
CA MET A 22 7.37 33.10 -22.65
C MET A 22 8.29 33.60 -21.52
N ASP A 23 7.94 34.69 -20.85
CA ASP A 23 8.38 34.95 -19.48
C ASP A 23 7.59 34.03 -18.52
N GLY A 24 7.59 32.74 -18.86
CA GLY A 24 7.39 31.70 -17.88
C GLY A 24 8.46 31.94 -16.82
N ARG A 25 8.00 32.29 -15.64
CA ARG A 25 8.70 32.34 -14.39
C ARG A 25 9.57 31.08 -14.20
N TYR A 26 10.64 31.00 -14.93
CA TYR A 26 11.83 30.36 -14.40
C TYR A 26 12.28 31.32 -13.30
N SER A 27 11.76 31.14 -12.10
CA SER A 27 12.56 31.42 -10.94
C SER A 27 13.81 30.59 -11.17
N SER A 28 14.88 31.22 -11.69
CA SER A 28 16.20 30.73 -11.40
C SER A 28 16.23 30.77 -9.87
N VAL A 29 15.96 29.64 -9.27
CA VAL A 29 16.45 29.35 -7.93
C VAL A 29 17.96 29.34 -8.16
N THR A 30 18.57 30.52 -8.14
CA THR A 30 19.95 30.63 -7.71
C THR A 30 19.88 29.97 -6.35
N PRO A 31 20.54 28.81 -6.12
CA PRO A 31 20.73 28.41 -4.76
C PRO A 31 21.46 29.62 -4.16
N HIS A 32 20.76 30.38 -3.33
CA HIS A 32 21.44 31.09 -2.29
C HIS A 32 22.04 29.93 -1.48
N LEU A 33 23.24 29.52 -1.88
CA LEU A 33 24.24 29.21 -0.91
C LEU A 33 24.29 30.50 -0.10
N GLU A 34 23.48 30.58 0.96
CA GLU A 34 23.85 31.40 2.09
C GLU A 34 25.30 31.01 2.29
N GLN A 35 26.19 31.96 1.94
CA GLN A 35 27.53 31.93 2.50
C GLN A 35 27.23 31.77 3.98
N ARG A 36 27.36 30.54 4.46
CA ARG A 36 27.47 30.28 5.88
C ARG A 36 28.49 31.31 6.31
N GLN A 37 28.03 32.40 6.94
CA GLN A 37 28.91 33.19 7.74
C GLN A 37 29.68 32.16 8.51
N ASP A 38 31.01 32.23 8.47
CA ASP A 38 31.90 31.49 9.35
C ASP A 38 31.46 31.81 10.79
N THR A 39 30.35 31.23 11.22
CA THR A 39 30.08 30.95 12.61
C THR A 39 31.25 30.08 12.98
N GLN A 40 32.17 30.59 13.78
CA GLN A 40 33.19 29.78 14.43
C GLN A 40 32.49 28.49 14.86
N PRO A 41 33.03 27.31 14.49
CA PRO A 41 32.40 26.06 14.86
C PRO A 41 32.11 26.14 16.35
N GLU A 42 30.84 25.98 16.72
CA GLU A 42 30.43 26.00 18.12
C GLU A 42 31.28 24.96 18.82
N VAL A 43 32.12 25.41 19.76
CA VAL A 43 33.10 24.54 20.40
C VAL A 43 32.29 23.68 21.36
N ILE A 44 31.99 22.45 20.98
CA ILE A 44 31.32 21.48 21.83
C ILE A 44 32.25 21.19 23.01
N VAL A 45 31.77 21.37 24.25
CA VAL A 45 32.53 21.16 25.48
C VAL A 45 31.93 19.95 26.22
N ALA A 46 32.78 19.02 26.64
CA ALA A 46 32.39 17.88 27.44
C ALA A 46 33.16 17.81 28.75
N SER A 47 32.45 17.58 29.86
CA SER A 47 32.97 17.45 31.21
C SER A 47 32.80 16.02 31.77
N ASP A 48 31.93 15.23 31.20
CA ASP A 48 31.73 13.83 31.53
C ASP A 48 31.33 13.01 30.29
N TYR A 49 31.05 11.71 30.48
CA TYR A 49 30.70 10.80 29.36
C TYR A 49 29.32 11.08 28.78
N LEU A 50 28.40 11.70 29.51
CA LEU A 50 27.06 12.09 28.99
C LEU A 50 27.23 13.25 28.01
N ASP A 51 28.03 14.27 28.35
CA ASP A 51 28.33 15.34 27.42
C ASP A 51 28.98 14.83 26.12
N LEU A 52 29.82 13.78 26.20
CA LEU A 52 30.41 13.16 25.00
C LEU A 52 29.34 12.43 24.16
N MET A 53 28.35 11.79 24.81
CA MET A 53 27.22 11.17 24.11
C MET A 53 26.37 12.25 23.42
N ASP A 54 26.01 13.33 24.10
CA ASP A 54 25.24 14.44 23.56
C ASP A 54 25.98 15.10 22.38
N ALA A 55 27.29 15.29 22.50
CA ALA A 55 28.12 15.79 21.42
C ALA A 55 28.11 14.94 20.16
N LEU A 56 28.20 13.60 20.32
CA LEU A 56 28.11 12.68 19.20
C LEU A 56 26.68 12.65 18.59
N GLU A 57 25.64 12.71 19.41
CA GLU A 57 24.26 12.83 18.93
C GLU A 57 24.06 14.09 18.08
N GLU A 58 24.52 15.24 18.55
CA GLU A 58 24.42 16.51 17.82
C GLU A 58 25.17 16.46 16.48
N MET A 59 26.40 15.91 16.47
CA MET A 59 27.15 15.68 15.23
C MET A 59 26.41 14.78 14.26
N ILE A 60 25.83 13.68 14.73
CA ILE A 60 25.08 12.73 13.91
C ILE A 60 23.79 13.37 13.36
N GLN A 61 23.03 14.09 14.19
CA GLN A 61 21.80 14.77 13.77
C GLN A 61 22.07 15.85 12.73
N SER A 62 23.17 16.60 12.90
CA SER A 62 23.58 17.60 11.92
C SER A 62 24.17 16.99 10.64
N GLY A 63 24.56 15.70 10.68
CA GLY A 63 25.23 15.01 9.59
C GLY A 63 26.68 15.47 9.42
N SER A 64 27.35 15.87 10.51
CA SER A 64 28.75 16.35 10.48
C SER A 64 29.70 15.16 10.33
N GLU A 65 30.55 15.18 9.31
CA GLU A 65 31.57 14.14 9.08
C GLU A 65 32.79 14.25 10.00
N SER A 66 33.02 15.42 10.61
CA SER A 66 34.10 15.63 11.55
C SER A 66 33.77 16.76 12.53
N GLY A 67 34.37 16.72 13.71
CA GLY A 67 34.23 17.72 14.76
C GLY A 67 35.32 17.66 15.78
N VAL A 68 35.36 18.67 16.67
CA VAL A 68 36.32 18.72 17.78
C VAL A 68 35.53 18.97 19.06
N ILE A 69 35.72 18.11 20.04
CA ILE A 69 35.13 18.21 21.38
C ILE A 69 36.21 18.68 22.35
N ASN A 70 35.97 19.78 23.04
CA ASN A 70 36.87 20.30 24.09
C ASN A 70 36.62 19.49 25.38
N VAL A 71 37.67 18.90 25.92
CA VAL A 71 37.64 18.06 27.12
C VAL A 71 38.53 18.60 28.24
N ALA A 72 38.71 19.92 28.26
CA ALA A 72 39.58 20.56 29.27
C ALA A 72 39.10 20.36 30.71
N ASP A 73 37.79 20.27 30.90
CA ASP A 73 37.15 20.04 32.20
C ASP A 73 36.89 18.54 32.48
N TYR A 74 37.28 17.65 31.57
CA TYR A 74 37.14 16.20 31.73
C TYR A 74 38.40 15.61 32.38
N PRO A 75 38.30 14.65 33.36
CA PRO A 75 39.49 13.99 33.91
C PRO A 75 40.29 13.29 32.80
N ALA A 76 41.55 13.67 32.64
CA ALA A 76 42.37 13.24 31.51
C ALA A 76 42.58 11.73 31.40
N ASP A 77 42.59 11.02 32.53
CA ASP A 77 42.71 9.57 32.62
C ASP A 77 41.40 8.83 32.32
N ALA A 78 40.26 9.53 32.24
CA ALA A 78 38.94 8.97 31.99
C ALA A 78 38.42 9.25 30.58
N VAL A 79 39.01 10.18 29.80
CA VAL A 79 38.53 10.57 28.46
C VAL A 79 38.47 9.38 27.51
N GLU A 80 39.49 8.53 27.46
CA GLU A 80 39.52 7.33 26.59
C GLU A 80 38.36 6.38 26.86
N ASN A 81 38.10 6.09 28.15
CA ASN A 81 36.97 5.24 28.54
C ASN A 81 35.64 5.91 28.25
N GLY A 82 35.49 7.22 28.48
CA GLY A 82 34.28 7.98 28.19
C GLY A 82 33.95 7.97 26.69
N MET A 83 34.96 8.22 25.84
CA MET A 83 34.80 8.12 24.39
C MET A 83 34.39 6.71 23.93
N GLY A 84 34.98 5.66 24.50
CA GLY A 84 34.59 4.28 24.19
C GLY A 84 33.12 4.01 24.51
N ILE A 85 32.61 4.53 25.63
CA ILE A 85 31.20 4.42 26.02
C ILE A 85 30.32 5.24 25.05
N ALA A 86 30.69 6.49 24.76
CA ALA A 86 29.92 7.38 23.89
C ALA A 86 29.83 6.85 22.46
N VAL A 87 30.94 6.35 21.90
CA VAL A 87 30.95 5.76 20.56
C VAL A 87 30.05 4.52 20.50
N LYS A 88 30.14 3.62 21.51
CA LYS A 88 29.28 2.45 21.57
C LYS A 88 27.81 2.82 21.67
N TYR A 89 27.48 3.80 22.51
CA TYR A 89 26.12 4.32 22.61
C TYR A 89 25.64 4.89 21.26
N ALA A 90 26.42 5.78 20.65
CA ALA A 90 26.08 6.45 19.39
C ALA A 90 25.88 5.46 18.23
N THR A 91 26.62 4.35 18.19
CA THR A 91 26.54 3.37 17.07
C THR A 91 25.58 2.21 17.31
N GLU A 92 25.26 1.88 18.58
CA GLU A 92 24.45 0.72 18.90
C GLU A 92 23.11 1.07 19.58
N ALA A 93 23.08 2.10 20.45
CA ALA A 93 21.93 2.41 21.29
C ALA A 93 21.15 3.63 20.81
N TYR A 94 21.81 4.68 20.39
CA TYR A 94 21.17 5.87 19.83
C TYR A 94 20.52 5.55 18.49
N PRO A 95 19.18 5.69 18.33
CA PRO A 95 18.46 5.14 17.18
C PRO A 95 18.95 5.67 15.82
N VAL A 96 19.14 7.00 15.71
CA VAL A 96 19.59 7.63 14.46
C VAL A 96 21.03 7.25 14.14
N GLY A 97 21.90 7.18 15.15
CA GLY A 97 23.28 6.76 14.98
C GLY A 97 23.40 5.29 14.59
N ALA A 98 22.65 4.40 15.27
CA ALA A 98 22.60 2.98 14.92
C ALA A 98 22.09 2.72 13.49
N TYR A 99 21.20 3.58 12.97
CA TYR A 99 20.74 3.56 11.58
C TYR A 99 21.78 4.13 10.62
N ALA A 100 22.31 5.31 10.90
CA ALA A 100 23.01 6.11 9.91
C ALA A 100 24.54 5.96 9.91
N VAL A 101 25.16 5.61 11.07
CA VAL A 101 26.60 5.61 11.22
C VAL A 101 27.18 4.22 10.88
N ASP A 102 28.24 4.22 10.07
CA ASP A 102 29.05 3.04 9.82
C ASP A 102 30.17 2.89 10.87
N ARG A 103 30.91 4.00 11.13
CA ARG A 103 32.05 4.01 12.05
C ARG A 103 32.29 5.42 12.61
N ILE A 104 32.72 5.48 13.86
CA ILE A 104 33.24 6.70 14.50
C ILE A 104 34.71 6.41 14.91
N ASP A 105 35.63 7.21 14.37
CA ASP A 105 37.04 7.25 14.75
C ASP A 105 37.30 8.52 15.56
N TYR A 106 38.18 8.43 16.53
CA TYR A 106 38.57 9.60 17.33
C TYR A 106 40.05 9.60 17.71
N GLU A 107 40.59 10.78 17.88
CA GLU A 107 41.97 11.01 18.34
C GLU A 107 41.97 11.99 19.53
N ILE A 108 42.57 11.58 20.65
CA ILE A 108 42.74 12.42 21.84
C ILE A 108 44.04 13.22 21.70
N GLY A 109 43.94 14.56 21.81
CA GLY A 109 45.06 15.46 21.61
C GLY A 109 44.80 16.84 22.19
N ALA A 110 45.24 17.86 21.49
CA ALA A 110 45.00 19.26 21.86
C ALA A 110 44.60 20.09 20.65
N ASN A 111 43.65 21.01 20.84
CA ASN A 111 43.26 22.00 19.87
C ASN A 111 43.48 23.39 20.46
N GLY A 112 44.32 24.20 19.79
CA GLY A 112 44.67 25.54 20.32
C GLY A 112 45.36 25.56 21.70
N GLY A 113 45.97 24.41 22.10
CA GLY A 113 46.61 24.25 23.41
C GLY A 113 45.69 23.76 24.53
N LEU A 114 44.45 23.51 24.27
CA LEU A 114 43.46 22.91 25.19
C LEU A 114 43.27 21.45 24.87
N PRO A 115 43.10 20.58 25.90
CA PRO A 115 42.74 19.16 25.68
C PRO A 115 41.47 19.02 24.83
N ALA A 116 41.53 18.20 23.80
CA ALA A 116 40.43 18.04 22.85
C ALA A 116 40.44 16.64 22.23
N VAL A 117 39.25 16.20 21.78
CA VAL A 117 39.05 14.98 20.99
C VAL A 117 38.63 15.39 19.58
N ALA A 118 39.44 15.01 18.59
CA ALA A 118 39.05 15.08 17.20
C ALA A 118 38.24 13.87 16.82
N VAL A 119 37.04 14.07 16.29
CA VAL A 119 36.08 12.98 15.92
C VAL A 119 35.89 12.96 14.41
N THR A 120 35.86 11.80 13.82
CA THR A 120 35.52 11.59 12.40
C THR A 120 34.43 10.54 12.33
N ILE A 121 33.31 10.86 11.64
CA ILE A 121 32.15 9.98 11.49
C ILE A 121 32.01 9.54 10.03
N ALA A 122 32.06 8.24 9.81
CA ALA A 122 31.73 7.64 8.53
C ALA A 122 30.26 7.19 8.53
N TYR A 123 29.51 7.66 7.56
CA TYR A 123 28.08 7.37 7.44
C TYR A 123 27.80 6.28 6.40
N ARG A 124 26.84 5.38 6.67
CA ARG A 124 26.25 4.48 5.68
C ARG A 124 25.04 5.11 4.98
N HIS A 125 24.36 6.04 5.64
CA HIS A 125 23.28 6.86 5.09
C HIS A 125 23.70 8.32 5.06
N SER A 126 23.46 8.99 3.94
CA SER A 126 23.85 10.37 3.74
C SER A 126 23.16 11.32 4.74
N PRO A 127 23.74 12.51 5.03
CA PRO A 127 23.07 13.53 5.84
C PRO A 127 21.70 13.94 5.32
N MET A 128 21.44 13.81 4.00
CA MET A 128 20.13 14.08 3.41
C MET A 128 19.13 12.99 3.81
N GLU A 129 19.53 11.73 3.80
CA GLU A 129 18.66 10.61 4.22
C GLU A 129 18.33 10.70 5.70
N ILE A 130 19.29 11.09 6.56
CA ILE A 130 19.05 11.33 7.99
C ILE A 130 17.94 12.38 8.18
N ARG A 131 17.96 13.47 7.42
CA ARG A 131 16.95 14.54 7.49
C ARG A 131 15.59 14.14 6.96
N THR A 132 15.48 13.02 6.24
CA THR A 132 14.19 12.49 5.76
C THR A 132 13.53 11.52 6.73
N ILE A 133 14.17 11.18 7.84
CA ILE A 133 13.58 10.38 8.92
C ILE A 133 12.40 11.15 9.47
N ARG A 134 11.23 10.49 9.52
CA ARG A 134 10.01 11.08 10.08
C ARG A 134 9.88 10.66 11.52
N GLU A 135 9.65 11.63 12.40
CA GLU A 135 9.38 11.36 13.81
C GLU A 135 7.92 11.02 14.01
N VAL A 136 7.66 9.96 14.78
CA VAL A 136 6.32 9.51 15.16
C VAL A 136 6.31 9.10 16.62
N SER A 137 5.19 9.31 17.28
CA SER A 137 5.07 9.14 18.73
C SER A 137 5.09 7.67 19.16
N ASP A 138 4.51 6.78 18.35
CA ASP A 138 4.39 5.37 18.70
C ASP A 138 4.19 4.47 17.45
N SER A 139 4.10 3.16 17.69
CA SER A 139 3.94 2.16 16.62
C SER A 139 2.58 2.27 15.90
N GLY A 140 1.55 2.87 16.49
CA GLY A 140 0.26 3.13 15.83
C GLY A 140 0.41 4.21 14.77
N GLU A 141 1.03 5.35 15.11
CA GLU A 141 1.32 6.42 14.15
C GLU A 141 2.31 5.94 13.08
N ALA A 142 3.27 5.09 13.47
CA ALA A 142 4.17 4.44 12.50
C ALA A 142 3.39 3.61 11.48
N ALA A 143 2.38 2.85 11.90
CA ALA A 143 1.52 2.08 11.00
C ALA A 143 0.76 2.98 10.01
N GLU A 144 0.29 4.15 10.44
CA GLU A 144 -0.36 5.13 9.55
C GLU A 144 0.60 5.67 8.49
N GLU A 145 1.84 6.00 8.87
CA GLU A 145 2.85 6.47 7.91
C GLU A 145 3.24 5.37 6.90
N ILE A 146 3.33 4.11 7.35
CA ILE A 146 3.55 2.96 6.47
C ILE A 146 2.41 2.82 5.47
N VAL A 147 1.16 2.95 5.92
CA VAL A 147 -0.02 2.93 5.05
C VAL A 147 -0.01 4.07 4.03
N LYS A 148 0.43 5.27 4.42
CA LYS A 148 0.59 6.39 3.48
C LYS A 148 1.64 6.09 2.41
N ALA A 149 2.78 5.47 2.81
CA ALA A 149 3.83 5.07 1.87
C ALA A 149 3.31 4.01 0.86
N LEU A 150 2.52 3.03 1.32
CA LEU A 150 1.89 2.04 0.45
C LEU A 150 0.93 2.65 -0.57
N LYS A 151 0.07 3.58 -0.14
CA LYS A 151 -0.87 4.30 -1.02
C LYS A 151 -0.17 5.13 -2.08
N ASN A 152 1.04 5.59 -1.80
CA ASN A 152 1.87 6.38 -2.71
C ASN A 152 2.80 5.52 -3.56
N PHE A 153 2.86 4.21 -3.32
CA PHE A 153 3.83 3.30 -3.92
C PHE A 153 5.28 3.77 -3.71
N ASP A 154 5.58 4.23 -2.49
CA ASP A 154 6.94 4.62 -2.13
C ASP A 154 7.82 3.37 -2.04
N ALA A 155 9.11 3.50 -2.37
CA ALA A 155 10.04 2.37 -2.31
C ALA A 155 10.53 2.09 -0.90
N SER A 156 10.47 3.07 0.00
CA SER A 156 10.88 2.93 1.40
C SER A 156 10.24 3.99 2.28
N VAL A 157 10.23 3.72 3.58
CA VAL A 157 9.90 4.68 4.63
C VAL A 157 10.84 4.46 5.82
N VAL A 158 11.35 5.55 6.39
CA VAL A 158 12.20 5.54 7.58
C VAL A 158 11.55 6.39 8.66
N LEU A 159 11.32 5.82 9.83
CA LEU A 159 10.58 6.42 10.93
C LEU A 159 11.41 6.36 12.21
N LEU A 160 11.50 7.46 12.95
CA LEU A 160 11.95 7.47 14.34
C LEU A 160 10.71 7.35 15.23
N VAL A 161 10.59 6.23 15.92
CA VAL A 161 9.43 5.90 16.77
C VAL A 161 9.83 6.04 18.24
N ASP A 162 9.26 6.99 18.96
CA ASP A 162 9.62 7.28 20.36
C ASP A 162 9.21 6.18 21.33
N ARG A 163 7.98 5.71 21.22
CA ARG A 163 7.42 4.61 22.03
C ARG A 163 7.21 3.38 21.16
N TYR A 164 8.34 2.82 20.72
CA TYR A 164 8.33 1.65 19.85
C TYR A 164 7.79 0.41 20.59
N ALA A 165 6.76 -0.20 20.04
CA ALA A 165 6.31 -1.54 20.36
C ALA A 165 6.54 -2.48 19.15
N PRO A 166 7.13 -3.67 19.34
CA PRO A 166 7.33 -4.63 18.25
C PRO A 166 6.02 -4.95 17.54
N MET A 167 6.03 -4.90 16.19
CA MET A 167 4.89 -5.29 15.36
C MET A 167 5.38 -6.05 14.12
N ASP A 168 4.51 -6.90 13.57
CA ASP A 168 4.76 -7.56 12.30
C ASP A 168 4.38 -6.63 11.15
N PHE A 169 5.38 -5.90 10.64
CA PHE A 169 5.19 -4.97 9.52
C PHE A 169 4.79 -5.69 8.23
N THR A 170 5.21 -6.94 8.03
CA THR A 170 4.85 -7.73 6.85
C THR A 170 3.37 -8.05 6.88
N GLN A 171 2.87 -8.46 8.04
CA GLN A 171 1.44 -8.73 8.23
C GLN A 171 0.61 -7.44 8.09
N LEU A 172 1.05 -6.31 8.68
CA LEU A 172 0.40 -5.02 8.52
C LEU A 172 0.23 -4.63 7.06
N VAL A 173 1.30 -4.75 6.26
CA VAL A 173 1.27 -4.42 4.82
C VAL A 173 0.33 -5.34 4.07
N ARG A 174 0.38 -6.65 4.34
CA ARG A 174 -0.49 -7.64 3.72
C ARG A 174 -1.96 -7.38 4.03
N ASP A 175 -2.28 -7.21 5.31
CA ASP A 175 -3.65 -6.96 5.76
C ASP A 175 -4.21 -5.67 5.15
N HIS A 176 -3.38 -4.61 5.08
CA HIS A 176 -3.81 -3.37 4.47
C HIS A 176 -4.04 -3.54 2.96
N ALA A 177 -3.12 -4.20 2.25
CA ALA A 177 -3.25 -4.40 0.80
C ALA A 177 -4.48 -5.26 0.45
N GLU A 178 -4.78 -6.29 1.25
CA GLU A 178 -5.96 -7.14 1.05
C GLU A 178 -7.28 -6.40 1.32
N LYS A 179 -7.29 -5.52 2.31
CA LYS A 179 -8.49 -4.75 2.67
C LYS A 179 -8.73 -3.52 1.79
N HIS A 180 -7.71 -3.03 1.08
CA HIS A 180 -7.76 -1.75 0.37
C HIS A 180 -7.37 -1.86 -1.12
N PRO A 181 -8.06 -2.70 -1.91
CA PRO A 181 -7.80 -2.86 -3.34
C PRO A 181 -8.09 -1.58 -4.15
N GLU A 182 -8.82 -0.62 -3.59
CA GLU A 182 -9.08 0.69 -4.19
C GLU A 182 -7.87 1.62 -4.17
N THR A 183 -6.88 1.34 -3.32
CA THR A 183 -5.68 2.18 -3.16
C THR A 183 -4.38 1.43 -3.39
N VAL A 184 -4.30 0.15 -3.03
CA VAL A 184 -3.10 -0.67 -3.15
C VAL A 184 -3.25 -1.63 -4.33
N MET A 185 -2.51 -1.36 -5.40
CA MET A 185 -2.62 -2.13 -6.65
C MET A 185 -1.80 -3.42 -6.63
N GLU A 186 -0.78 -3.51 -5.80
CA GLU A 186 0.10 -4.66 -5.66
C GLU A 186 0.61 -4.72 -4.21
N THR A 187 0.59 -5.90 -3.60
CA THR A 187 1.21 -6.13 -2.30
C THR A 187 2.72 -6.27 -2.49
N PRO A 188 3.55 -5.33 -1.99
CA PRO A 188 5.00 -5.42 -2.15
C PRO A 188 5.60 -6.51 -1.27
N GLN A 189 6.80 -6.97 -1.63
CA GLN A 189 7.66 -7.65 -0.67
C GLN A 189 8.21 -6.60 0.31
N VAL A 190 8.19 -6.94 1.61
CA VAL A 190 8.60 -6.03 2.68
C VAL A 190 9.86 -6.56 3.34
N THR A 191 10.86 -5.68 3.47
CA THR A 191 12.00 -5.88 4.37
C THR A 191 11.92 -4.81 5.44
N ALA A 192 12.02 -5.21 6.71
CA ALA A 192 11.98 -4.30 7.84
C ALA A 192 13.20 -4.49 8.72
N ALA A 193 13.76 -3.37 9.19
CA ALA A 193 14.85 -3.35 10.16
C ALA A 193 14.53 -2.31 11.25
N ALA A 194 14.95 -2.59 12.48
CA ALA A 194 14.81 -1.66 13.60
C ALA A 194 16.19 -1.44 14.24
N TYR A 195 16.55 -0.17 14.43
CA TYR A 195 17.85 0.27 14.88
C TYR A 195 17.76 0.96 16.23
N GLY A 196 18.82 0.87 17.04
CA GLY A 196 18.93 1.49 18.35
C GLY A 196 18.51 0.57 19.50
N ALA A 197 18.44 1.11 20.72
CA ALA A 197 18.08 0.42 21.94
C ALA A 197 17.02 1.21 22.76
N GLY A 198 16.41 0.55 23.77
CA GLY A 198 15.43 1.21 24.65
C GLY A 198 14.03 1.32 24.01
N SER A 199 13.29 2.35 24.37
CA SER A 199 11.93 2.62 23.91
C SER A 199 11.84 3.32 22.56
N SER A 200 12.91 4.01 22.15
CA SER A 200 12.96 4.69 20.84
C SER A 200 13.74 3.85 19.83
N ARG A 201 13.25 3.82 18.58
CA ARG A 201 13.86 3.05 17.46
C ARG A 201 13.75 3.82 16.17
N VAL A 202 14.77 3.73 15.33
CA VAL A 202 14.58 3.97 13.89
C VAL A 202 14.10 2.69 13.25
N VAL A 203 12.97 2.76 12.55
CA VAL A 203 12.38 1.65 11.78
C VAL A 203 12.50 1.99 10.30
N GLU A 204 13.18 1.13 9.56
CA GLU A 204 13.31 1.23 8.11
C GLU A 204 12.50 0.11 7.46
N LEU A 205 11.59 0.48 6.56
CA LEU A 205 10.90 -0.46 5.69
C LEU A 205 11.27 -0.19 4.25
N THR A 206 11.59 -1.26 3.53
CA THR A 206 11.77 -1.23 2.07
C THR A 206 10.67 -2.03 1.40
N PHE A 207 10.03 -1.44 0.39
CA PHE A 207 8.96 -2.04 -0.39
C PHE A 207 9.47 -2.38 -1.78
N THR A 208 9.45 -3.66 -2.12
CA THR A 208 9.85 -4.13 -3.46
C THR A 208 8.61 -4.53 -4.24
N TYR A 209 8.27 -3.74 -5.24
CA TYR A 209 7.19 -3.98 -6.19
C TYR A 209 7.73 -4.66 -7.46
N GLN A 210 6.91 -5.53 -8.06
CA GLN A 210 7.22 -6.11 -9.38
C GLN A 210 6.86 -5.13 -10.51
N THR A 211 5.83 -4.31 -10.27
CA THR A 211 5.32 -3.31 -11.20
C THR A 211 5.95 -1.94 -10.90
N SER A 212 6.26 -1.17 -11.93
CA SER A 212 6.81 0.18 -11.75
C SER A 212 5.81 1.11 -11.06
N ARG A 213 6.31 2.09 -10.30
CA ARG A 213 5.49 3.07 -9.56
C ARG A 213 4.50 3.81 -10.48
N ASP A 214 4.93 4.20 -11.67
CA ASP A 214 4.07 4.92 -12.62
C ASP A 214 2.94 4.02 -13.14
N ALA A 215 3.24 2.74 -13.40
CA ALA A 215 2.23 1.77 -13.81
C ALA A 215 1.24 1.52 -12.66
N LEU A 216 1.70 1.39 -11.40
CA LEU A 216 0.83 1.24 -10.22
C LEU A 216 -0.10 2.46 -10.04
N ARG A 217 0.42 3.67 -10.22
CA ARG A 217 -0.39 4.90 -10.20
C ARG A 217 -1.42 4.95 -11.32
N GLN A 218 -1.04 4.50 -12.52
CA GLN A 218 -1.95 4.39 -13.64
C GLN A 218 -3.06 3.37 -13.34
N MET A 219 -2.72 2.19 -12.79
CA MET A 219 -3.68 1.17 -12.36
C MET A 219 -4.65 1.74 -11.32
N GLN A 220 -4.15 2.42 -10.29
CA GLN A 220 -4.97 3.07 -9.27
C GLN A 220 -5.96 4.09 -9.88
N SER A 221 -5.51 4.89 -10.83
CA SER A 221 -6.37 5.86 -11.51
C SER A 221 -7.48 5.21 -12.35
N GLN A 222 -7.26 3.99 -12.82
CA GLN A 222 -8.23 3.23 -13.63
C GLN A 222 -9.29 2.53 -12.78
N VAL A 223 -8.95 2.10 -11.55
CA VAL A 223 -9.90 1.41 -10.67
C VAL A 223 -10.75 2.39 -9.83
N LYS A 224 -10.23 3.57 -9.53
CA LYS A 224 -10.95 4.57 -8.74
C LYS A 224 -12.37 4.88 -9.25
N PRO A 225 -12.61 5.09 -10.56
CA PRO A 225 -13.96 5.37 -11.08
C PRO A 225 -14.96 4.23 -10.83
N VAL A 226 -14.49 2.98 -10.73
CA VAL A 226 -15.38 1.82 -10.44
C VAL A 226 -15.89 1.91 -9.01
N PHE A 227 -15.03 2.22 -8.04
CA PHE A 227 -15.44 2.42 -6.65
C PHE A 227 -16.31 3.67 -6.48
N ASP A 228 -15.98 4.76 -7.18
CA ASP A 228 -16.81 5.98 -7.20
C ASP A 228 -18.22 5.66 -7.75
N ALA A 229 -18.32 4.89 -8.83
CA ALA A 229 -19.58 4.46 -9.41
C ALA A 229 -20.38 3.54 -8.47
N ALA A 230 -19.71 2.58 -7.79
CA ALA A 230 -20.35 1.71 -6.80
C ALA A 230 -20.94 2.53 -5.63
N SER A 231 -20.22 3.54 -5.16
CA SER A 231 -20.70 4.43 -4.09
C SER A 231 -21.92 5.24 -4.51
N LEU A 232 -22.02 5.63 -5.78
CA LEU A 232 -23.19 6.33 -6.33
C LEU A 232 -24.40 5.41 -6.56
N TYR A 233 -24.14 4.11 -6.73
CA TYR A 233 -25.19 3.12 -6.96
C TYR A 233 -25.96 2.78 -5.67
N VAL A 234 -25.37 3.03 -4.51
CA VAL A 234 -25.95 2.75 -3.20
C VAL A 234 -26.83 3.90 -2.73
N SER A 235 -28.04 3.59 -2.29
CA SER A 235 -28.98 4.56 -1.70
C SER A 235 -28.50 5.04 -0.34
N GLY A 236 -28.28 6.35 -0.16
CA GLY A 236 -27.74 6.92 1.08
C GLY A 236 -28.57 6.61 2.34
N ASP A 237 -29.90 6.63 2.20
CA ASP A 237 -30.85 6.44 3.31
C ASP A 237 -31.43 5.00 3.39
N GLY A 238 -30.86 4.04 2.62
CA GLY A 238 -31.32 2.66 2.61
C GLY A 238 -30.87 1.89 3.86
N GLU A 239 -31.63 0.85 4.22
CA GLU A 239 -31.22 -0.16 5.21
C GLU A 239 -29.97 -0.90 4.74
N ASP A 240 -29.17 -1.41 5.68
CA ASP A 240 -27.89 -2.08 5.37
C ASP A 240 -28.07 -3.24 4.38
N ARG A 241 -29.08 -4.07 4.56
CA ARG A 241 -29.44 -5.14 3.61
C ARG A 241 -29.69 -4.65 2.20
N GLN A 242 -30.37 -3.50 2.05
CA GLN A 242 -30.62 -2.92 0.75
C GLN A 242 -29.31 -2.47 0.08
N LYS A 243 -28.44 -1.82 0.84
CA LYS A 243 -27.12 -1.37 0.34
C LYS A 243 -26.26 -2.57 -0.05
N LEU A 244 -26.20 -3.61 0.80
CA LEU A 244 -25.48 -4.85 0.54
C LEU A 244 -25.96 -5.50 -0.77
N SER A 245 -27.30 -5.61 -0.94
CA SER A 245 -27.92 -6.15 -2.17
C SER A 245 -27.62 -5.30 -3.41
N GLN A 246 -27.60 -3.97 -3.28
CA GLN A 246 -27.24 -3.07 -4.39
C GLN A 246 -25.78 -3.24 -4.82
N LEU A 247 -24.84 -3.34 -3.87
CA LEU A 247 -23.43 -3.59 -4.18
C LEU A 247 -23.21 -4.98 -4.81
N TYR A 248 -23.94 -5.99 -4.34
CA TYR A 248 -23.98 -7.30 -4.99
C TYR A 248 -24.43 -7.18 -6.45
N ALA A 249 -25.58 -6.53 -6.71
CA ALA A 249 -26.11 -6.34 -8.06
C ALA A 249 -25.10 -5.56 -8.94
N PHE A 250 -24.50 -4.50 -8.40
CA PHE A 250 -23.49 -3.72 -9.11
C PHE A 250 -22.33 -4.60 -9.61
N LEU A 251 -21.83 -5.53 -8.78
CA LEU A 251 -20.73 -6.42 -9.16
C LEU A 251 -21.20 -7.49 -10.14
N MET A 252 -22.29 -8.18 -9.84
CA MET A 252 -22.71 -9.35 -10.62
C MET A 252 -23.28 -8.99 -12.01
N GLU A 253 -23.75 -7.76 -12.20
CA GLU A 253 -24.19 -7.26 -13.50
C GLU A 253 -23.05 -6.82 -14.42
N ARG A 254 -21.88 -6.52 -13.86
CA ARG A 254 -20.76 -5.89 -14.59
C ARG A 254 -19.54 -6.76 -14.77
N PHE A 255 -19.41 -7.81 -13.96
CA PHE A 255 -18.20 -8.63 -13.92
C PHE A 255 -18.54 -10.13 -14.01
N ASP A 256 -17.65 -10.88 -14.68
CA ASP A 256 -17.80 -12.31 -14.89
C ASP A 256 -16.85 -13.11 -14.00
N TYR A 257 -17.32 -14.26 -13.47
CA TYR A 257 -16.48 -15.21 -12.78
C TYR A 257 -15.61 -15.98 -13.75
N LYS A 258 -14.29 -15.97 -13.49
CA LYS A 258 -13.32 -16.77 -14.22
C LYS A 258 -12.10 -17.01 -13.34
N ILE A 259 -11.63 -18.25 -13.32
CA ILE A 259 -10.39 -18.60 -12.64
C ILE A 259 -9.23 -18.05 -13.47
N GLU A 260 -8.64 -16.97 -13.03
CA GLU A 260 -7.43 -16.37 -13.60
C GLU A 260 -6.36 -16.25 -12.54
N THR A 261 -5.11 -16.55 -12.92
CA THR A 261 -3.96 -16.23 -12.08
C THR A 261 -3.52 -14.80 -12.37
N SER A 262 -3.73 -13.90 -11.41
CA SER A 262 -3.28 -12.51 -11.47
C SER A 262 -2.43 -12.18 -10.25
N ILE A 263 -1.42 -11.33 -10.43
CA ILE A 263 -0.62 -10.78 -9.33
C ILE A 263 -1.51 -9.95 -8.40
N THR A 264 -2.54 -9.34 -8.96
CA THR A 264 -3.52 -8.51 -8.26
C THR A 264 -4.94 -8.91 -8.68
N PRO A 265 -5.54 -9.94 -8.04
CA PRO A 265 -6.86 -10.45 -8.42
C PRO A 265 -7.93 -9.35 -8.52
N ALA A 266 -7.98 -8.43 -7.55
CA ALA A 266 -8.93 -7.33 -7.54
C ALA A 266 -8.75 -6.39 -8.76
N TYR A 267 -7.52 -6.07 -9.16
CA TYR A 267 -7.28 -5.27 -10.35
C TYR A 267 -7.74 -5.98 -11.63
N SER A 268 -7.51 -7.31 -11.74
CA SER A 268 -8.00 -8.09 -12.85
C SER A 268 -9.52 -7.98 -12.99
N LEU A 269 -10.26 -8.16 -11.90
CA LEU A 269 -11.71 -7.98 -11.87
C LEU A 269 -12.11 -6.57 -12.31
N LEU A 270 -11.58 -5.55 -11.66
CA LEU A 270 -11.99 -4.16 -11.87
C LEU A 270 -11.61 -3.62 -13.27
N ARG A 271 -10.53 -4.10 -13.86
CA ARG A 271 -10.02 -3.59 -15.14
C ARG A 271 -10.40 -4.46 -16.34
N HIS A 272 -10.41 -5.76 -16.16
CA HIS A 272 -10.65 -6.71 -17.24
C HIS A 272 -12.03 -7.35 -17.18
N GLY A 273 -12.80 -7.07 -16.14
CA GLY A 273 -14.18 -7.56 -15.98
C GLY A 273 -14.29 -9.01 -15.54
N VAL A 274 -13.17 -9.67 -15.21
CA VAL A 274 -13.15 -11.09 -14.86
C VAL A 274 -12.30 -11.34 -13.62
N GLY A 275 -12.74 -12.23 -12.74
CA GLY A 275 -12.04 -12.59 -11.52
C GLY A 275 -12.53 -13.88 -10.88
N ASP A 276 -11.74 -14.39 -9.93
CA ASP A 276 -12.05 -15.55 -9.10
C ASP A 276 -12.87 -15.16 -7.84
N SER A 277 -13.23 -16.13 -7.01
CA SER A 277 -13.96 -15.90 -5.76
C SER A 277 -13.26 -14.89 -4.84
N ARG A 278 -11.92 -14.93 -4.80
CA ARG A 278 -11.13 -13.99 -3.99
C ARG A 278 -11.26 -12.55 -4.50
N ALA A 279 -11.16 -12.35 -5.82
CA ALA A 279 -11.32 -11.04 -6.42
C ALA A 279 -12.70 -10.43 -6.12
N PHE A 280 -13.76 -11.20 -6.31
CA PHE A 280 -15.13 -10.78 -6.00
C PHE A 280 -15.31 -10.44 -4.53
N ALA A 281 -14.92 -11.34 -3.61
CA ALA A 281 -15.07 -11.13 -2.18
C ALA A 281 -14.26 -9.92 -1.67
N THR A 282 -13.02 -9.73 -2.15
CA THR A 282 -12.16 -8.61 -1.75
C THR A 282 -12.73 -7.27 -2.24
N VAL A 283 -13.18 -7.20 -3.50
CA VAL A 283 -13.76 -5.97 -4.06
C VAL A 283 -15.09 -5.64 -3.41
N TYR A 284 -15.93 -6.64 -3.17
CA TYR A 284 -17.20 -6.45 -2.45
C TYR A 284 -16.99 -5.91 -1.05
N ALA A 285 -16.08 -6.50 -0.27
CA ALA A 285 -15.76 -6.02 1.07
C ALA A 285 -15.25 -4.56 1.05
N ALA A 286 -14.42 -4.19 0.07
CA ALA A 286 -13.94 -2.82 -0.08
C ALA A 286 -15.08 -1.85 -0.44
N MET A 287 -16.00 -2.22 -1.32
CA MET A 287 -17.17 -1.42 -1.66
C MET A 287 -18.12 -1.25 -0.45
N CYS A 288 -18.37 -2.33 0.30
CA CYS A 288 -19.16 -2.29 1.55
C CYS A 288 -18.54 -1.32 2.55
N ARG A 289 -17.26 -1.42 2.80
CA ARG A 289 -16.53 -0.53 3.71
C ARG A 289 -16.63 0.96 3.28
N LEU A 290 -16.49 1.24 1.99
CA LEU A 290 -16.64 2.60 1.45
C LEU A 290 -18.09 3.12 1.59
N ALA A 291 -19.07 2.22 1.60
CA ALA A 291 -20.48 2.54 1.86
C ALA A 291 -20.84 2.59 3.35
N GLY A 292 -19.86 2.43 4.27
CA GLY A 292 -20.06 2.42 5.71
C GLY A 292 -20.69 1.14 6.25
N LEU A 293 -20.61 0.03 5.50
CA LEU A 293 -21.11 -1.28 5.90
C LEU A 293 -20.00 -2.15 6.46
N GLU A 294 -20.29 -2.93 7.48
CA GLU A 294 -19.36 -3.92 8.01
C GLU A 294 -19.38 -5.19 7.16
N CYS A 295 -18.22 -5.49 6.56
CA CYS A 295 -18.04 -6.64 5.70
C CYS A 295 -16.61 -7.17 5.80
N MET A 296 -16.46 -8.44 6.08
CA MET A 296 -15.19 -9.15 6.21
C MET A 296 -15.02 -10.12 5.05
N THR A 297 -13.77 -10.37 4.66
CA THR A 297 -13.41 -11.40 3.69
C THR A 297 -13.02 -12.67 4.45
N VAL A 298 -13.66 -13.78 4.12
CA VAL A 298 -13.40 -15.11 4.69
C VAL A 298 -12.65 -15.95 3.68
N THR A 299 -11.52 -16.52 4.12
CA THR A 299 -10.73 -17.46 3.31
C THR A 299 -10.88 -18.87 3.85
N GLY A 300 -11.17 -19.81 2.95
CA GLY A 300 -11.36 -21.21 3.29
C GLY A 300 -11.38 -22.11 2.07
N THR A 301 -12.19 -23.16 2.13
CA THR A 301 -12.43 -24.05 0.97
C THR A 301 -13.91 -24.26 0.76
N HIS A 302 -14.31 -24.47 -0.51
CA HIS A 302 -15.63 -24.94 -0.90
C HIS A 302 -15.49 -26.17 -1.79
N ALA A 303 -16.16 -27.26 -1.42
CA ALA A 303 -16.04 -28.56 -2.07
C ALA A 303 -14.59 -29.09 -2.20
N GLY A 304 -13.68 -28.64 -1.32
CA GLY A 304 -12.27 -29.00 -1.29
C GLY A 304 -11.33 -28.06 -2.04
N ASP A 305 -11.84 -27.14 -2.84
CA ASP A 305 -11.06 -26.14 -3.56
C ASP A 305 -10.91 -24.86 -2.72
N PRO A 306 -9.78 -24.12 -2.83
CA PRO A 306 -9.62 -22.82 -2.19
C PRO A 306 -10.74 -21.86 -2.61
N TRP A 307 -11.39 -21.24 -1.63
CA TRP A 307 -12.54 -20.37 -1.86
C TRP A 307 -12.54 -19.18 -0.92
N THR A 308 -13.07 -18.06 -1.39
CA THR A 308 -13.16 -16.83 -0.60
C THR A 308 -14.57 -16.25 -0.75
N TRP A 309 -15.17 -15.85 0.38
CA TRP A 309 -16.49 -15.23 0.44
C TRP A 309 -16.52 -14.14 1.50
N ASN A 310 -17.68 -13.64 1.87
CA ASN A 310 -17.80 -12.56 2.83
C ASN A 310 -18.65 -12.96 4.05
N ILE A 311 -18.41 -12.27 5.17
CA ILE A 311 -19.34 -12.16 6.29
C ILE A 311 -19.72 -10.68 6.40
N VAL A 312 -21.02 -10.41 6.50
CA VAL A 312 -21.59 -9.06 6.61
C VAL A 312 -22.38 -8.92 7.91
N LEU A 313 -22.48 -7.70 8.41
CA LEU A 313 -23.38 -7.35 9.51
C LEU A 313 -24.66 -6.74 8.93
N ASP A 314 -25.82 -7.39 9.16
CA ASP A 314 -27.14 -6.88 8.81
C ASP A 314 -28.10 -7.02 9.99
N GLY A 315 -28.78 -5.93 10.36
CA GLY A 315 -29.77 -5.93 11.45
C GLY A 315 -29.20 -6.35 12.81
N GLY A 316 -27.89 -6.20 13.04
CA GLY A 316 -27.23 -6.60 14.28
C GLY A 316 -26.79 -8.07 14.35
N HIS A 317 -26.94 -8.83 13.25
CA HIS A 317 -26.51 -10.21 13.13
C HIS A 317 -25.51 -10.38 11.98
N TYR A 318 -24.57 -11.31 12.14
CA TYR A 318 -23.62 -11.66 11.11
C TYR A 318 -24.17 -12.75 10.20
N TYR A 319 -23.90 -12.64 8.88
CA TYR A 319 -24.31 -13.58 7.86
C TYR A 319 -23.20 -13.81 6.87
N HIS A 320 -23.08 -15.02 6.37
CA HIS A 320 -22.25 -15.31 5.22
C HIS A 320 -22.92 -14.83 3.93
N VAL A 321 -22.11 -14.28 3.03
CA VAL A 321 -22.49 -13.88 1.67
C VAL A 321 -21.44 -14.41 0.71
N ASP A 322 -21.79 -15.45 -0.05
CA ASP A 322 -21.00 -15.89 -1.20
C ASP A 322 -21.67 -15.38 -2.47
N LEU A 323 -21.02 -14.39 -3.12
CA LEU A 323 -21.58 -13.70 -4.29
C LEU A 323 -21.88 -14.64 -5.45
N LEU A 324 -21.02 -15.65 -5.66
CA LEU A 324 -21.17 -16.61 -6.75
C LEU A 324 -22.32 -17.57 -6.47
N ARG A 325 -22.41 -18.09 -5.26
CA ARG A 325 -23.56 -18.88 -4.81
C ARG A 325 -24.86 -18.08 -4.86
N CYS A 326 -24.84 -16.82 -4.46
CA CYS A 326 -25.97 -15.91 -4.59
C CYS A 326 -26.42 -15.78 -6.06
N SER A 327 -25.49 -15.69 -7.00
CA SER A 327 -25.77 -15.62 -8.43
C SER A 327 -26.45 -16.90 -8.94
N GLU A 328 -26.00 -18.07 -8.50
CA GLU A 328 -26.61 -19.35 -8.83
C GLU A 328 -28.05 -19.45 -8.31
N LEU A 329 -28.36 -18.83 -7.17
CA LEU A 329 -29.68 -18.78 -6.56
C LEU A 329 -30.58 -17.67 -7.14
N GLY A 330 -30.04 -16.83 -8.03
CA GLY A 330 -30.79 -15.80 -8.74
C GLY A 330 -30.94 -14.48 -8.00
N GLY A 331 -30.07 -14.15 -7.02
CA GLY A 331 -30.09 -12.86 -6.33
C GLY A 331 -29.29 -12.85 -5.05
N TYR A 332 -29.29 -11.73 -4.33
CA TYR A 332 -28.60 -11.57 -3.06
C TYR A 332 -29.24 -12.42 -1.96
N HIS A 333 -28.43 -13.23 -1.31
CA HIS A 333 -28.80 -14.11 -0.21
C HIS A 333 -27.77 -14.01 0.93
N GLU A 334 -28.27 -14.10 2.15
CA GLU A 334 -27.50 -14.20 3.38
C GLU A 334 -27.68 -15.61 3.95
N PHE A 335 -26.58 -16.19 4.42
CA PHE A 335 -26.55 -17.55 4.93
C PHE A 335 -26.05 -17.59 6.37
N THR A 336 -26.58 -18.51 7.15
CA THR A 336 -26.12 -18.84 8.51
C THR A 336 -25.07 -19.95 8.45
N ASP A 337 -24.30 -20.15 9.56
CA ASP A 337 -23.31 -21.24 9.63
C ASP A 337 -23.87 -22.61 9.23
N PRO A 338 -25.08 -23.04 9.72
CA PRO A 338 -25.66 -24.32 9.31
C PRO A 338 -25.97 -24.45 7.80
N GLU A 339 -26.16 -23.32 7.12
CA GLU A 339 -26.47 -23.28 5.68
C GLU A 339 -25.22 -23.32 4.81
N MET A 340 -24.01 -23.17 5.41
CA MET A 340 -22.73 -23.21 4.71
C MET A 340 -22.20 -24.64 4.54
N SER A 341 -23.07 -25.57 4.14
CA SER A 341 -22.68 -26.94 3.88
C SER A 341 -21.68 -27.04 2.74
N GLY A 342 -20.57 -27.76 2.94
CA GLY A 342 -19.50 -27.92 1.96
C GLY A 342 -18.41 -26.85 2.02
N TYR A 343 -18.58 -25.85 2.91
CA TYR A 343 -17.55 -24.84 3.20
C TYR A 343 -16.77 -25.23 4.45
N VAL A 344 -15.46 -24.91 4.45
CA VAL A 344 -14.58 -25.10 5.60
C VAL A 344 -13.74 -23.84 5.80
N TRP A 345 -13.75 -23.29 7.00
CA TRP A 345 -12.96 -22.09 7.39
C TRP A 345 -12.52 -22.20 8.84
N ASP A 346 -11.69 -21.27 9.30
CA ASP A 346 -11.32 -21.15 10.72
C ASP A 346 -12.44 -20.43 11.48
N TYR A 347 -13.28 -21.17 12.16
CA TYR A 347 -14.39 -20.63 12.96
C TYR A 347 -13.95 -19.70 14.10
N THR A 348 -12.69 -19.76 14.51
CA THR A 348 -12.19 -18.92 15.61
C THR A 348 -11.73 -17.55 15.13
N ALA A 349 -11.50 -17.38 13.84
CA ALA A 349 -11.01 -16.15 13.22
C ALA A 349 -12.13 -15.19 12.84
N TYR A 350 -13.38 -15.63 12.84
CA TYR A 350 -14.53 -14.86 12.36
C TYR A 350 -15.70 -14.92 13.34
N PRO A 351 -16.61 -13.91 13.32
CA PRO A 351 -17.83 -13.96 14.11
C PRO A 351 -18.74 -15.13 13.71
N GLU A 352 -19.46 -15.69 14.66
CA GLU A 352 -20.47 -16.71 14.43
C GLU A 352 -21.66 -16.11 13.65
N CYS A 353 -22.20 -16.88 12.72
CA CYS A 353 -23.41 -16.56 11.96
C CYS A 353 -24.54 -17.55 12.36
N PRO A 354 -25.11 -17.44 13.59
CA PRO A 354 -26.04 -18.42 14.09
C PRO A 354 -27.37 -18.38 13.34
N ALA A 355 -28.10 -19.51 13.34
CA ALA A 355 -29.45 -19.52 12.86
C ALA A 355 -30.32 -18.55 13.70
N VAL A 356 -30.97 -17.59 13.07
CA VAL A 356 -31.85 -16.64 13.76
C VAL A 356 -33.04 -17.39 14.31
N PRO A 357 -33.39 -17.26 15.62
CA PRO A 357 -34.58 -17.89 16.18
C PRO A 357 -35.85 -17.50 15.40
N ALA A 358 -36.72 -18.46 15.17
CA ALA A 358 -37.97 -18.27 14.39
C ALA A 358 -38.85 -17.10 14.93
N VAL A 359 -38.70 -16.74 16.20
CA VAL A 359 -39.45 -15.65 16.83
C VAL A 359 -38.97 -14.27 16.35
N GLU A 360 -37.66 -14.07 16.20
CA GLU A 360 -37.11 -12.80 15.70
C GLU A 360 -37.34 -12.63 14.20
N ALA A 361 -37.29 -13.75 13.44
CA ALA A 361 -37.61 -13.75 12.02
C ALA A 361 -39.09 -13.38 11.73
N ALA A 362 -39.99 -13.68 12.69
CA ALA A 362 -41.41 -13.32 12.55
C ALA A 362 -41.65 -11.81 12.82
N GLU A 363 -40.86 -11.17 13.70
CA GLU A 363 -41.00 -9.74 13.96
C GLU A 363 -40.41 -8.88 12.82
N THR A 364 -39.29 -9.29 12.24
CA THR A 364 -38.74 -8.66 11.03
C THR A 364 -39.54 -8.94 9.77
N GLY A 365 -40.22 -10.10 9.69
CA GLY A 365 -41.09 -10.48 8.57
C GLY A 365 -42.49 -9.86 8.64
N ALA A 366 -43.00 -9.52 9.83
CA ALA A 366 -44.35 -8.96 10.01
C ALA A 366 -44.48 -7.51 9.49
N ALA A 367 -43.38 -6.79 9.32
CA ALA A 367 -43.36 -5.49 8.66
C ALA A 367 -43.47 -5.60 7.11
N ARG A 368 -43.48 -6.82 6.55
CA ARG A 368 -43.43 -7.11 5.11
C ARG A 368 -44.72 -7.59 4.45
N GLY A 369 -45.81 -7.63 5.12
CA GLY A 369 -46.94 -8.27 4.48
C GLY A 369 -48.32 -7.89 4.96
N THR A 370 -48.91 -6.89 4.41
CA THR A 370 -50.32 -6.88 3.96
C THR A 370 -50.60 -5.65 3.12
N GLU A 371 -50.37 -5.73 1.83
CA GLU A 371 -51.18 -4.91 0.92
C GLU A 371 -52.05 -5.82 0.07
N LYS A 372 -53.32 -5.81 0.43
CA LYS A 372 -54.39 -6.50 -0.27
C LYS A 372 -54.63 -5.81 -1.59
N THR A 373 -54.66 -6.61 -2.64
CA THR A 373 -55.24 -6.27 -3.95
C THR A 373 -56.69 -5.81 -3.81
N PRO A 374 -57.05 -4.73 -4.49
CA PRO A 374 -58.38 -4.64 -5.11
C PRO A 374 -58.25 -4.50 -6.63
N THR A 375 -58.83 -5.47 -7.30
CA THR A 375 -59.26 -5.40 -8.69
C THR A 375 -60.29 -4.31 -8.83
N GLU A 376 -60.05 -3.36 -9.74
CA GLU A 376 -61.09 -2.82 -10.62
C GLU A 376 -60.50 -1.94 -11.73
N ALA A 377 -60.97 -2.22 -12.94
CA ALA A 377 -60.66 -1.51 -14.16
C ALA A 377 -61.37 -0.17 -14.19
N THR A 378 -60.74 0.87 -14.78
CA THR A 378 -61.42 1.85 -15.61
C THR A 378 -60.45 2.84 -16.28
N THR A 379 -60.47 2.83 -17.63
CA THR A 379 -60.33 3.96 -18.58
C THR A 379 -59.12 4.92 -18.54
N LEU A 380 -58.38 4.89 -19.64
CA LEU A 380 -57.45 5.90 -20.13
C LEU A 380 -58.14 7.25 -20.44
N PRO A 381 -57.46 8.37 -20.31
CA PRO A 381 -57.30 9.37 -21.35
C PRO A 381 -55.84 9.92 -21.45
N PRO A 382 -55.52 10.87 -22.34
CA PRO A 382 -54.55 10.68 -23.40
C PRO A 382 -53.18 11.30 -23.13
N GLU A 383 -52.22 10.95 -24.02
CA GLU A 383 -50.85 11.40 -24.18
C GLU A 383 -50.59 12.88 -23.87
N GLU A 384 -49.60 13.11 -23.03
CA GLU A 384 -48.86 14.36 -23.01
C GLU A 384 -47.37 14.02 -23.11
N THR A 385 -46.78 14.53 -24.19
CA THR A 385 -45.38 14.36 -24.58
C THR A 385 -44.48 15.10 -23.59
N THR A 386 -43.74 14.40 -22.79
CA THR A 386 -42.61 14.98 -22.04
C THR A 386 -41.30 14.33 -22.49
N GLU A 387 -40.31 15.19 -22.75
CA GLU A 387 -38.95 14.87 -23.18
C GLU A 387 -38.28 13.83 -22.31
N PRO A 388 -37.38 12.97 -22.86
CA PRO A 388 -36.72 11.92 -22.12
C PRO A 388 -35.68 12.51 -21.16
N THR A 389 -35.92 12.31 -19.87
CA THR A 389 -34.91 12.49 -18.83
C THR A 389 -33.82 11.48 -19.07
N GLU A 390 -32.59 11.93 -19.33
CA GLU A 390 -31.41 11.09 -19.47
C GLU A 390 -31.24 10.18 -18.25
N ASN A 391 -31.23 8.90 -18.51
CA ASN A 391 -31.03 7.85 -17.50
C ASN A 391 -29.56 7.89 -17.04
N PRO A 392 -29.26 7.93 -15.72
CA PRO A 392 -27.90 7.87 -15.21
C PRO A 392 -27.10 6.63 -15.67
N GLU A 393 -27.77 5.54 -16.01
CA GLU A 393 -27.16 4.30 -16.52
C GLU A 393 -26.46 4.47 -17.88
N GLU A 394 -26.98 5.34 -18.76
CA GLU A 394 -26.34 5.61 -20.05
C GLU A 394 -24.99 6.33 -19.91
N LYS A 395 -24.81 7.16 -18.87
CA LYS A 395 -23.52 7.82 -18.61
C LYS A 395 -22.46 6.87 -18.10
N ILE A 396 -22.84 5.81 -17.37
CA ILE A 396 -21.92 4.79 -16.86
C ILE A 396 -21.46 3.87 -17.99
N LEU A 397 -22.35 3.49 -18.89
CA LEU A 397 -22.04 2.70 -20.09
C LEU A 397 -21.06 3.44 -21.03
N ASP A 398 -21.18 4.76 -21.14
CA ASP A 398 -20.30 5.58 -21.99
C ASP A 398 -18.85 5.68 -21.44
N ILE A 399 -18.67 5.58 -20.12
CA ILE A 399 -17.35 5.53 -19.49
C ILE A 399 -16.68 4.18 -19.79
N PHE A 400 -17.41 3.06 -19.80
CA PHE A 400 -16.88 1.73 -20.10
C PHE A 400 -16.80 1.43 -21.59
N GLY A 401 -17.73 1.92 -22.41
CA GLY A 401 -17.80 1.69 -23.85
C GLY A 401 -16.66 2.36 -24.63
N LYS A 402 -16.18 3.53 -24.21
CA LYS A 402 -15.06 4.22 -24.90
C LYS A 402 -13.69 3.63 -24.61
N THR A 403 -13.54 2.83 -23.56
CA THR A 403 -12.26 2.18 -23.22
C THR A 403 -12.09 0.82 -23.90
N ALA A 404 -13.15 0.21 -24.40
CA ALA A 404 -13.12 -1.11 -25.06
C ALA A 404 -12.76 -1.06 -26.57
N ILE A 405 -12.60 0.13 -27.18
CA ILE A 405 -12.38 0.27 -28.65
C ILE A 405 -10.90 0.46 -29.04
N ILE A 406 -9.94 0.30 -28.16
CA ILE A 406 -8.50 0.45 -28.53
C ILE A 406 -7.75 -0.89 -28.48
N SER A 407 -8.31 -2.00 -28.91
CA SER A 407 -7.49 -3.19 -29.17
C SER A 407 -8.05 -4.15 -30.22
N SER A 408 -8.73 -3.65 -31.25
CA SER A 408 -8.93 -4.42 -32.47
C SER A 408 -8.26 -3.73 -33.65
N VAL A 409 -6.97 -3.96 -33.81
CA VAL A 409 -6.28 -3.72 -35.08
C VAL A 409 -6.70 -4.87 -36.02
N PRO A 410 -7.39 -4.62 -37.14
CA PRO A 410 -7.68 -5.68 -38.09
C PRO A 410 -6.38 -6.07 -38.80
N CYS A 411 -6.03 -7.34 -38.72
CA CYS A 411 -5.02 -7.94 -39.56
C CYS A 411 -5.45 -7.79 -41.03
N GLY A 412 -4.91 -6.78 -41.72
CA GLY A 412 -5.09 -6.59 -43.14
C GLY A 412 -4.47 -7.76 -43.92
N ARG A 413 -5.30 -8.52 -44.63
CA ARG A 413 -4.85 -9.42 -45.67
C ARG A 413 -4.11 -8.60 -46.74
N SER A 414 -2.81 -8.80 -46.86
CA SER A 414 -2.04 -8.36 -48.00
C SER A 414 -1.92 -9.49 -48.98
N SER A 415 -2.37 -9.23 -50.19
CA SER A 415 -2.28 -10.09 -51.38
C SER A 415 -0.89 -10.07 -51.97
N SER A 416 -0.41 -11.24 -52.39
CA SER A 416 0.49 -11.58 -53.46
C SER A 416 1.73 -10.69 -53.73
N GLY A 417 2.91 -11.22 -53.40
CA GLY A 417 4.18 -10.80 -53.94
C GLY A 417 5.18 -11.94 -53.85
N ARG A 418 5.58 -12.48 -55.02
CA ARG A 418 6.57 -13.54 -55.20
C ARG A 418 7.93 -13.13 -54.63
N ALA A 419 8.57 -14.00 -53.84
CA ALA A 419 9.99 -13.94 -53.52
C ALA A 419 10.70 -15.16 -54.15
N PRO A 420 11.95 -14.96 -54.62
CA PRO A 420 12.72 -16.03 -55.26
C PRO A 420 13.40 -16.95 -54.24
N PRO A 421 13.89 -18.13 -54.66
CA PRO A 421 14.38 -19.16 -53.76
C PRO A 421 15.84 -18.90 -53.35
N CYS A 422 16.13 -19.01 -52.06
CA CYS A 422 17.48 -19.19 -51.54
C CYS A 422 17.75 -20.66 -51.26
N GLN A 423 18.75 -21.19 -51.94
CA GLN A 423 19.36 -22.49 -51.72
C GLN A 423 20.27 -22.47 -50.48
N GLY A 424 20.32 -23.56 -49.76
CA GLY A 424 21.56 -24.04 -49.19
C GLY A 424 21.59 -24.30 -47.70
N GLY A 425 21.77 -25.53 -47.30
CA GLY A 425 22.48 -25.94 -46.12
C GLY A 425 21.68 -26.62 -45.04
N GLY A 426 21.60 -27.96 -45.08
CA GLY A 426 20.99 -28.77 -44.06
C GLY A 426 21.76 -28.80 -42.74
N SER A 427 21.02 -28.97 -41.70
CA SER A 427 21.41 -29.77 -40.55
C SER A 427 20.15 -30.32 -39.89
N GLU A 428 20.11 -31.63 -39.77
CA GLU A 428 19.07 -32.45 -39.14
C GLU A 428 18.87 -32.05 -37.70
N PHE A 429 17.63 -31.81 -37.30
CA PHE A 429 17.23 -31.75 -35.89
C PHE A 429 16.50 -33.05 -35.53
N GLU A 430 17.17 -33.90 -34.75
CA GLU A 430 16.55 -35.07 -34.10
C GLU A 430 15.55 -34.59 -33.01
N PRO A 431 14.38 -35.23 -32.89
CA PRO A 431 13.47 -34.97 -31.80
C PRO A 431 13.96 -35.66 -30.50
N ARG A 432 14.28 -34.85 -29.48
CA ARG A 432 14.59 -35.36 -28.15
C ARG A 432 13.33 -35.89 -27.45
N ARG A 433 13.44 -37.12 -26.98
CA ARG A 433 12.45 -37.87 -26.16
C ARG A 433 12.12 -37.14 -24.86
N PRO A 434 10.90 -37.38 -24.27
CA PRO A 434 10.54 -36.85 -22.96
C PRO A 434 11.34 -37.51 -21.86
N LEU A 435 11.88 -36.70 -20.94
CA LEU A 435 12.52 -37.17 -19.70
C LEU A 435 11.44 -37.50 -18.67
N GLN A 436 11.51 -38.75 -18.22
CA GLN A 436 10.75 -39.32 -17.12
C GLN A 436 11.04 -38.59 -15.79
N GLU A 437 9.99 -38.60 -14.95
CA GLU A 437 10.00 -38.36 -13.51
C GLU A 437 11.28 -38.84 -12.82
N LYS A 438 11.82 -37.97 -11.96
CA LYS A 438 12.36 -38.38 -10.64
C LYS A 438 12.64 -37.19 -9.73
N THR A 439 12.16 -37.37 -8.51
CA THR A 439 12.60 -36.82 -7.22
C THR A 439 12.15 -35.41 -6.83
N ALA A 440 11.08 -35.44 -6.05
CA ALA A 440 10.83 -34.51 -4.97
C ALA A 440 12.04 -34.44 -4.02
N LEU A 441 12.61 -33.27 -3.83
CA LEU A 441 13.52 -32.99 -2.73
C LEU A 441 12.95 -31.85 -1.90
N ALA A 442 12.53 -32.23 -0.71
CA ALA A 442 12.03 -31.38 0.34
C ALA A 442 13.10 -30.32 0.71
N TYR A 443 12.76 -29.05 0.59
CA TYR A 443 13.48 -27.98 1.25
C TYR A 443 12.98 -27.90 2.69
N GLN A 444 13.72 -28.52 3.60
CA GLN A 444 13.58 -28.28 5.03
C GLN A 444 14.15 -26.90 5.35
N ALA A 445 13.27 -25.98 5.74
CA ALA A 445 13.66 -24.75 6.40
C ALA A 445 14.30 -25.10 7.77
N ARG A 446 15.58 -24.84 7.91
CA ARG A 446 16.28 -24.88 9.20
C ARG A 446 15.94 -23.59 9.96
N ALA A 447 14.99 -23.70 10.88
CA ALA A 447 14.86 -22.73 11.96
C ALA A 447 16.02 -22.94 12.94
N VAL A 448 16.90 -21.96 13.05
CA VAL A 448 17.94 -21.93 14.08
C VAL A 448 17.30 -21.35 15.35
N PHE A 449 16.91 -22.23 16.25
CA PHE A 449 16.57 -21.86 17.63
C PHE A 449 17.87 -21.65 18.41
N PHE A 450 18.12 -20.41 18.81
CA PHE A 450 19.09 -20.11 19.87
C PHE A 450 18.44 -20.41 21.22
N ILE A 451 18.82 -21.53 21.82
CA ILE A 451 18.50 -21.86 23.22
C ILE A 451 19.56 -21.18 24.09
N LEU A 452 19.15 -20.20 24.87
CA LEU A 452 19.91 -19.65 25.98
C LEU A 452 19.87 -20.66 27.15
N PRO A 453 20.96 -20.96 27.82
CA PRO A 453 20.94 -21.84 28.99
C PRO A 453 20.37 -21.11 30.19
N SER A 454 19.27 -21.64 30.72
CA SER A 454 18.73 -21.28 32.02
C SER A 454 19.67 -21.71 33.14
N HIS A 455 20.22 -20.75 33.87
CA HIS A 455 20.91 -21.01 35.13
C HIS A 455 19.89 -21.39 36.20
N CYS A 456 20.04 -22.61 36.69
CA CYS A 456 19.39 -23.12 37.90
C CYS A 456 20.25 -22.73 39.14
N PRO A 457 19.69 -22.15 40.20
CA PRO A 457 20.46 -21.91 41.41
C PRO A 457 20.58 -23.21 42.26
N GLU A 458 21.80 -23.59 42.55
CA GLU A 458 22.15 -24.65 43.51
C GLU A 458 21.65 -24.33 44.92
N LYS A 459 20.99 -25.29 45.52
CA LYS A 459 20.64 -25.32 46.95
C LYS A 459 21.88 -25.56 47.76
N ILE A 460 22.26 -24.61 48.59
CA ILE A 460 23.21 -24.82 49.68
C ILE A 460 22.47 -25.56 50.80
N SER A 461 22.85 -26.84 51.00
CA SER A 461 22.52 -27.65 52.16
C SER A 461 23.53 -27.36 53.26
N ARG A 462 23.02 -27.09 54.47
CA ARG A 462 23.80 -26.97 55.71
C ARG A 462 24.35 -28.35 56.14
N GLY A 463 25.61 -28.37 56.48
CA GLY A 463 26.25 -29.24 57.40
C GLY A 463 27.20 -28.42 58.25
#